data_21e6f3bc63b23f0422e91326bfa65313
#
_entry.id   21e6f3bc63b23f0422e91326bfa65313
#
_cell.length_a   1.000
_cell.length_b   1.000
_cell.length_c   1.000
_cell.angle_alpha   90.00
_cell.angle_beta   90.00
_cell.angle_gamma   90.00
#
_symmetry.space_group_name_H-M   'P 1'
#
loop_
_entity.id
_entity.type
_entity.pdbx_description
1 polymer ?
#
loop_
_entity_poly.entity_id
_entity_poly.type
_entity_poly.pdbx_seq_one_letter_code
_entity_poly.pdbx_strand_id
1 'polypeptide(L)'
;MRRARITAWVLAGTMFMVGLDSTALITGLPAMATDFAVSATTMSTTVTIYILVSAVMLPVSGWIGQRFGSRRVFTTAILGFIVSSMLCGMAQNLPMFLAMRVSQATFATLMVPVGNIVLLSITPKHYLVTAMTISSTPALVAPVLGPPLAGFVITFLDWRWIFFLNVPTALVALVASLRFIPNIQPGERTPFDTRGFVLTGGALATFIAGIDRIGAKGQGWELGALLLAAALIFGALALRHTRRAAHPIVPLTPLRFPCFHASTVGAAMFVRIPFTGLGFLLPLMLQIPLSLTPFEAGLLLLAQNAGDLVLKAIASRALRRLGFRTALISGALCMAASLLVCAALTPGIPFTVLLAIMVGVGMARSILFTAMMALRFADVSQEEVGNATVLGNVTNSLAQAIAISGVAALLNLFSGASAQPTLLAFRLAILTLAVMAVIAAPLFARLAKDAGADVTGHTRHGLREMQVSELN
;
A
#
# COMPACT_ATOMS: atom_id res chain seq x y z
N MET A 1 15.99 20.06 -19.61
CA MET A 1 16.48 19.49 -18.34
C MET A 1 15.97 20.23 -17.09
N ARG A 2 16.13 21.56 -16.95
CA ARG A 2 15.69 22.30 -15.73
C ARG A 2 14.21 22.09 -15.39
N ARG A 3 13.29 22.17 -16.38
CA ARG A 3 11.84 21.94 -16.15
C ARG A 3 11.55 20.51 -15.72
N ALA A 4 12.13 19.49 -16.37
CA ALA A 4 11.93 18.08 -15.99
C ALA A 4 12.41 17.81 -14.55
N ARG A 5 13.54 18.38 -14.12
CA ARG A 5 14.05 18.27 -12.76
C ARG A 5 13.13 18.92 -11.74
N ILE A 6 12.62 20.12 -12.02
CA ILE A 6 11.68 20.82 -11.13
C ILE A 6 10.37 20.03 -11.03
N THR A 7 9.81 19.54 -12.14
CA THR A 7 8.61 18.71 -12.14
C THR A 7 8.80 17.41 -11.36
N ALA A 8 9.98 16.77 -11.48
CA ALA A 8 10.31 15.60 -10.68
C ALA A 8 10.31 15.90 -9.18
N TRP A 9 10.84 17.05 -8.73
CA TRP A 9 10.79 17.47 -7.33
C TRP A 9 9.39 17.83 -6.86
N VAL A 10 8.56 18.46 -7.70
CA VAL A 10 7.14 18.72 -7.37
C VAL A 10 6.39 17.42 -7.16
N LEU A 11 6.58 16.45 -8.07
CA LEU A 11 5.99 15.13 -7.93
C LEU A 11 6.52 14.39 -6.71
N ALA A 12 7.82 14.50 -6.43
CA ALA A 12 8.46 13.96 -5.22
C ALA A 12 7.78 14.48 -3.94
N GLY A 13 7.53 15.79 -3.86
CA GLY A 13 6.83 16.41 -2.74
C GLY A 13 5.40 15.91 -2.58
N THR A 14 4.65 15.76 -3.67
CA THR A 14 3.29 15.19 -3.59
C THR A 14 3.27 13.72 -3.19
N MET A 15 4.21 12.91 -3.68
CA MET A 15 4.35 11.50 -3.28
C MET A 15 4.74 11.38 -1.81
N PHE A 16 5.65 12.22 -1.33
CA PHE A 16 6.03 12.27 0.08
C PHE A 16 4.82 12.59 0.96
N MET A 17 4.07 13.62 0.60
CA MET A 17 2.89 14.09 1.34
C MET A 17 1.82 12.99 1.43
N VAL A 18 1.47 12.34 0.31
CA VAL A 18 0.50 11.24 0.28
C VAL A 18 0.99 10.04 1.11
N GLY A 19 2.28 9.73 1.02
CA GLY A 19 2.89 8.65 1.80
C GLY A 19 2.91 8.95 3.29
N LEU A 20 3.20 10.20 3.68
CA LEU A 20 3.18 10.66 5.06
C LEU A 20 1.76 10.63 5.64
N ASP A 21 0.77 11.16 4.91
CA ASP A 21 -0.65 11.17 5.32
C ASP A 21 -1.15 9.75 5.63
N SER A 22 -0.84 8.79 4.75
CA SER A 22 -1.30 7.41 4.91
C SER A 22 -0.67 6.68 6.11
N THR A 23 0.61 6.93 6.41
CA THR A 23 1.33 6.27 7.51
C THR A 23 1.11 6.97 8.85
N ALA A 24 1.02 8.29 8.85
CA ALA A 24 0.75 9.09 10.04
C ALA A 24 -0.65 8.79 10.61
N LEU A 25 -1.65 8.59 9.75
CA LEU A 25 -3.01 8.29 10.16
C LEU A 25 -3.09 7.02 11.04
N ILE A 26 -2.39 5.94 10.64
CA ILE A 26 -2.44 4.66 11.36
C ILE A 26 -1.90 4.83 12.80
N THR A 27 -0.84 5.61 12.96
CA THR A 27 -0.27 5.93 14.29
C THR A 27 -1.26 6.75 15.14
N GLY A 28 -2.07 7.60 14.51
CA GLY A 28 -3.05 8.46 15.16
C GLY A 28 -4.40 7.81 15.48
N LEU A 29 -4.66 6.60 14.99
CA LEU A 29 -5.97 5.96 15.15
C LEU A 29 -6.46 5.87 16.60
N PRO A 30 -5.64 5.48 17.62
CA PRO A 30 -6.10 5.43 19.00
C PRO A 30 -6.52 6.81 19.55
N ALA A 31 -5.75 7.85 19.27
CA ALA A 31 -6.07 9.21 19.72
C ALA A 31 -7.35 9.73 19.07
N MET A 32 -7.52 9.52 17.76
CA MET A 32 -8.74 9.88 17.04
C MET A 32 -9.96 9.08 17.53
N ALA A 33 -9.79 7.79 17.83
CA ALA A 33 -10.85 6.93 18.36
C ALA A 33 -11.35 7.44 19.71
N THR A 34 -10.45 7.88 20.57
CA THR A 34 -10.78 8.47 21.87
C THR A 34 -11.55 9.78 21.70
N ASP A 35 -11.10 10.67 20.80
CA ASP A 35 -11.72 11.98 20.57
C ASP A 35 -13.14 11.86 19.97
N PHE A 36 -13.34 10.93 19.03
CA PHE A 36 -14.66 10.65 18.44
C PHE A 36 -15.53 9.69 19.27
N ALA A 37 -15.07 9.24 20.46
CA ALA A 37 -15.74 8.30 21.35
C ALA A 37 -16.17 6.99 20.65
N VAL A 38 -15.30 6.45 19.79
CA VAL A 38 -15.49 5.18 19.07
C VAL A 38 -14.37 4.19 19.37
N SER A 39 -14.54 2.92 19.00
CA SER A 39 -13.46 1.94 19.13
C SER A 39 -12.36 2.16 18.09
N ALA A 40 -11.12 1.76 18.39
CA ALA A 40 -10.02 1.81 17.44
C ALA A 40 -10.30 0.96 16.18
N THR A 41 -11.05 -0.12 16.33
CA THR A 41 -11.49 -0.96 15.21
C THR A 41 -12.54 -0.26 14.34
N THR A 42 -13.46 0.52 14.93
CA THR A 42 -14.38 1.37 14.16
C THR A 42 -13.61 2.48 13.44
N MET A 43 -12.62 3.08 14.12
CA MET A 43 -11.80 4.12 13.51
C MET A 43 -10.97 3.61 12.31
N SER A 44 -10.64 2.32 12.25
CA SER A 44 -9.94 1.72 11.10
C SER A 44 -10.70 1.87 9.76
N THR A 45 -12.03 2.03 9.79
CA THR A 45 -12.85 2.29 8.60
C THR A 45 -12.35 3.54 7.84
N THR A 46 -11.72 4.50 8.53
CA THR A 46 -11.15 5.70 7.88
C THR A 46 -9.96 5.38 6.97
N VAL A 47 -9.17 4.38 7.33
CA VAL A 47 -8.05 3.87 6.51
C VAL A 47 -8.61 3.02 5.37
N THR A 48 -9.54 2.14 5.69
CA THR A 48 -10.17 1.24 4.71
C THR A 48 -10.87 2.01 3.60
N ILE A 49 -11.67 3.05 3.95
CA ILE A 49 -12.39 3.86 2.95
C ILE A 49 -11.43 4.64 2.04
N TYR A 50 -10.31 5.13 2.60
CA TYR A 50 -9.28 5.80 1.81
C TYR A 50 -8.66 4.84 0.78
N ILE A 51 -8.30 3.63 1.20
CA ILE A 51 -7.71 2.61 0.31
C ILE A 51 -8.73 2.14 -0.73
N LEU A 52 -9.99 1.96 -0.34
CA LEU A 52 -11.08 1.61 -1.25
C LEU A 52 -11.25 2.64 -2.35
N VAL A 53 -11.41 3.91 -1.97
CA VAL A 53 -11.56 5.02 -2.94
C VAL A 53 -10.34 5.10 -3.85
N SER A 54 -9.13 4.92 -3.28
CA SER A 54 -7.90 4.89 -4.06
C SER A 54 -7.88 3.74 -5.07
N ALA A 55 -8.32 2.54 -4.68
CA ALA A 55 -8.38 1.38 -5.57
C ALA A 55 -9.34 1.59 -6.76
N VAL A 56 -10.50 2.20 -6.48
CA VAL A 56 -11.53 2.49 -7.49
C VAL A 56 -11.10 3.64 -8.42
N MET A 57 -10.46 4.68 -7.87
CA MET A 57 -10.07 5.88 -8.63
C MET A 57 -8.76 5.72 -9.42
N LEU A 58 -7.88 4.80 -9.01
CA LEU A 58 -6.56 4.64 -9.62
C LEU A 58 -6.63 4.33 -11.12
N PRO A 59 -7.43 3.37 -11.62
CA PRO A 59 -7.55 3.11 -13.04
C PRO A 59 -8.14 4.29 -13.83
N VAL A 60 -9.01 5.08 -13.17
CA VAL A 60 -9.68 6.23 -13.79
C VAL A 60 -8.76 7.44 -13.90
N SER A 61 -7.77 7.54 -13.01
CA SER A 61 -6.88 8.72 -12.91
C SER A 61 -6.12 8.99 -14.21
N GLY A 62 -5.65 7.95 -14.90
CA GLY A 62 -4.97 8.08 -16.19
C GLY A 62 -5.89 8.63 -17.28
N TRP A 63 -7.12 8.11 -17.36
CA TRP A 63 -8.14 8.59 -18.31
C TRP A 63 -8.52 10.06 -18.04
N ILE A 64 -8.77 10.43 -16.77
CA ILE A 64 -9.07 11.82 -16.39
C ILE A 64 -7.93 12.76 -16.83
N GLY A 65 -6.67 12.37 -16.57
CA GLY A 65 -5.50 13.15 -16.95
C GLY A 65 -5.37 13.39 -18.46
N GLN A 66 -5.66 12.35 -19.24
CA GLN A 66 -5.66 12.44 -20.71
C GLN A 66 -6.85 13.25 -21.26
N ARG A 67 -8.03 13.12 -20.65
CA ARG A 67 -9.27 13.76 -21.12
C ARG A 67 -9.30 15.26 -20.84
N PHE A 68 -8.92 15.68 -19.63
CA PHE A 68 -9.07 17.07 -19.18
C PHE A 68 -7.75 17.86 -19.18
N GLY A 69 -6.64 17.22 -19.54
CA GLY A 69 -5.31 17.80 -19.57
C GLY A 69 -4.59 17.64 -18.23
N SER A 70 -3.42 17.00 -18.28
CA SER A 70 -2.69 16.55 -17.10
C SER A 70 -2.33 17.67 -16.13
N ARG A 71 -1.97 18.88 -16.61
CA ARG A 71 -1.68 20.01 -15.74
C ARG A 71 -2.91 20.45 -14.93
N ARG A 72 -4.07 20.61 -15.60
CA ARG A 72 -5.30 21.03 -14.93
C ARG A 72 -5.71 20.02 -13.87
N VAL A 73 -5.72 18.73 -14.24
CA VAL A 73 -6.09 17.65 -13.31
C VAL A 73 -5.13 17.59 -12.13
N PHE A 74 -3.82 17.70 -12.36
CA PHE A 74 -2.82 17.66 -11.30
C PHE A 74 -2.94 18.83 -10.33
N THR A 75 -3.10 20.05 -10.82
CA THR A 75 -3.27 21.25 -9.98
C THR A 75 -4.58 21.23 -9.21
N THR A 76 -5.69 20.80 -9.84
CA THR A 76 -6.99 20.62 -9.17
C THR A 76 -6.91 19.53 -8.10
N ALA A 77 -6.19 18.45 -8.36
CA ALA A 77 -5.99 17.38 -7.40
C ALA A 77 -5.22 17.87 -6.15
N ILE A 78 -4.14 18.64 -6.33
CA ILE A 78 -3.43 19.24 -5.18
C ILE A 78 -4.34 20.18 -4.40
N LEU A 79 -5.08 21.06 -5.07
CA LEU A 79 -6.00 21.99 -4.40
C LEU A 79 -7.09 21.24 -3.63
N GLY A 80 -7.72 20.25 -4.27
CA GLY A 80 -8.74 19.42 -3.62
C GLY A 80 -8.19 18.62 -2.43
N PHE A 81 -6.93 18.16 -2.50
CA PHE A 81 -6.26 17.51 -1.37
C PHE A 81 -6.02 18.50 -0.21
N ILE A 82 -5.60 19.73 -0.50
CA ILE A 82 -5.43 20.78 0.53
C ILE A 82 -6.74 21.01 1.26
N VAL A 83 -7.82 21.29 0.50
CA VAL A 83 -9.13 21.59 1.07
C VAL A 83 -9.66 20.41 1.90
N SER A 84 -9.60 19.20 1.34
CA SER A 84 -10.07 18.00 2.06
C SER A 84 -9.21 17.67 3.28
N SER A 85 -7.89 17.91 3.24
CA SER A 85 -7.02 17.75 4.39
C SER A 85 -7.37 18.74 5.51
N MET A 86 -7.58 20.02 5.18
CA MET A 86 -8.05 21.02 6.16
C MET A 86 -9.39 20.61 6.79
N LEU A 87 -10.34 20.16 5.98
CA LEU A 87 -11.65 19.72 6.45
C LEU A 87 -11.57 18.43 7.31
N CYS A 88 -10.63 17.52 7.02
CA CYS A 88 -10.34 16.39 7.92
C CYS A 88 -9.86 16.86 9.30
N GLY A 89 -8.94 17.82 9.34
CA GLY A 89 -8.45 18.39 10.61
C GLY A 89 -9.53 19.18 11.38
N MET A 90 -10.57 19.68 10.70
CA MET A 90 -11.70 20.42 11.31
C MET A 90 -12.92 19.54 11.61
N ALA A 91 -12.85 18.23 11.35
CA ALA A 91 -13.97 17.31 11.55
C ALA A 91 -14.37 17.20 13.03
N GLN A 92 -15.67 17.32 13.29
CA GLN A 92 -16.26 17.26 14.63
C GLN A 92 -16.88 15.92 14.98
N ASN A 93 -17.10 15.06 13.98
CA ASN A 93 -17.67 13.74 14.15
C ASN A 93 -17.15 12.77 13.08
N LEU A 94 -17.27 11.47 13.35
CA LEU A 94 -16.77 10.42 12.46
C LEU A 94 -17.42 10.45 11.07
N PRO A 95 -18.74 10.63 10.87
CA PRO A 95 -19.33 10.70 9.53
C PRO A 95 -18.75 11.83 8.67
N MET A 96 -18.56 13.03 9.24
CA MET A 96 -17.93 14.16 8.56
C MET A 96 -16.49 13.81 8.18
N PHE A 97 -15.74 13.24 9.12
CA PHE A 97 -14.36 12.81 8.88
C PHE A 97 -14.28 11.80 7.74
N LEU A 98 -15.14 10.77 7.73
CA LEU A 98 -15.21 9.77 6.66
C LEU A 98 -15.52 10.40 5.30
N ALA A 99 -16.49 11.32 5.22
CA ALA A 99 -16.81 12.02 3.98
C ALA A 99 -15.61 12.81 3.44
N MET A 100 -14.88 13.50 4.32
CA MET A 100 -13.68 14.26 3.93
C MET A 100 -12.53 13.32 3.54
N ARG A 101 -12.41 12.14 4.17
CA ARG A 101 -11.44 11.11 3.77
C ARG A 101 -11.73 10.54 2.37
N VAL A 102 -13.00 10.36 1.98
CA VAL A 102 -13.38 10.01 0.60
C VAL A 102 -12.89 11.05 -0.39
N SER A 103 -13.15 12.34 -0.10
CA SER A 103 -12.68 13.46 -0.92
C SER A 103 -11.15 13.49 -1.03
N GLN A 104 -10.46 13.38 0.11
CA GLN A 104 -8.99 13.39 0.18
C GLN A 104 -8.38 12.24 -0.61
N ALA A 105 -8.91 11.01 -0.47
CA ALA A 105 -8.45 9.84 -1.22
C ALA A 105 -8.63 10.01 -2.73
N THR A 106 -9.76 10.59 -3.17
CA THR A 106 -10.04 10.86 -4.58
C THR A 106 -8.96 11.77 -5.18
N PHE A 107 -8.69 12.90 -4.53
CA PHE A 107 -7.68 13.83 -5.01
C PHE A 107 -6.25 13.30 -4.89
N ALA A 108 -5.90 12.62 -3.79
CA ALA A 108 -4.59 11.98 -3.62
C ALA A 108 -4.29 10.98 -4.73
N THR A 109 -5.28 10.16 -5.09
CA THR A 109 -5.12 9.13 -6.12
C THR A 109 -4.91 9.70 -7.52
N LEU A 110 -5.44 10.88 -7.80
CA LEU A 110 -5.21 11.57 -9.08
C LEU A 110 -3.79 12.14 -9.20
N MET A 111 -3.15 12.54 -8.10
CA MET A 111 -1.86 13.24 -8.15
C MET A 111 -0.74 12.38 -8.75
N VAL A 112 -0.56 11.15 -8.28
CA VAL A 112 0.61 10.33 -8.64
C VAL A 112 0.60 9.89 -10.10
N PRO A 113 -0.46 9.24 -10.63
CA PRO A 113 -0.50 8.80 -12.03
C PRO A 113 -0.47 9.98 -13.01
N VAL A 114 -1.22 11.05 -12.73
CA VAL A 114 -1.26 12.22 -13.59
C VAL A 114 0.08 12.98 -13.57
N GLY A 115 0.71 13.08 -12.41
CA GLY A 115 2.05 13.64 -12.27
C GLY A 115 3.11 12.83 -13.05
N ASN A 116 3.02 11.50 -13.04
CA ASN A 116 3.88 10.63 -13.85
C ASN A 116 3.68 10.85 -15.36
N ILE A 117 2.44 11.00 -15.84
CA ILE A 117 2.16 11.34 -17.25
C ILE A 117 2.85 12.65 -17.62
N VAL A 118 2.74 13.68 -16.78
CA VAL A 118 3.43 14.95 -17.00
C VAL A 118 4.95 14.77 -17.05
N LEU A 119 5.52 14.07 -16.07
CA LEU A 119 6.98 13.86 -16.00
C LEU A 119 7.51 13.14 -17.23
N LEU A 120 6.83 12.07 -17.66
CA LEU A 120 7.21 11.28 -18.83
C LEU A 120 7.16 12.10 -20.12
N SER A 121 6.13 12.95 -20.28
CA SER A 121 5.93 13.72 -21.53
C SER A 121 6.96 14.85 -21.72
N ILE A 122 7.55 15.39 -20.65
CA ILE A 122 8.50 16.50 -20.72
C ILE A 122 9.96 16.09 -20.55
N THR A 123 10.21 14.81 -20.18
CA THR A 123 11.54 14.35 -19.83
C THR A 123 12.22 13.67 -21.03
N PRO A 124 13.40 14.15 -21.48
CA PRO A 124 14.19 13.48 -22.50
C PRO A 124 14.55 12.04 -22.09
N LYS A 125 14.58 11.10 -23.06
CA LYS A 125 14.84 9.67 -22.79
C LYS A 125 16.08 9.40 -21.95
N HIS A 126 17.19 10.10 -22.20
CA HIS A 126 18.44 9.93 -21.46
C HIS A 126 18.40 10.40 -20.00
N TYR A 127 17.43 11.26 -19.64
CA TYR A 127 17.25 11.78 -18.28
C TYR A 127 16.09 11.11 -17.51
N LEU A 128 15.33 10.24 -18.18
CA LEU A 128 14.09 9.66 -17.68
C LEU A 128 14.30 8.87 -16.36
N VAL A 129 15.32 8.01 -16.33
CA VAL A 129 15.64 7.21 -15.14
C VAL A 129 15.94 8.11 -13.94
N THR A 130 16.75 9.16 -14.14
CA THR A 130 17.08 10.12 -13.09
C THR A 130 15.85 10.86 -12.58
N ALA A 131 14.98 11.33 -13.49
CA ALA A 131 13.75 12.03 -13.12
C ALA A 131 12.76 11.13 -12.34
N MET A 132 12.62 9.88 -12.75
CA MET A 132 11.79 8.89 -12.02
C MET A 132 12.39 8.55 -10.66
N THR A 133 13.70 8.41 -10.54
CA THR A 133 14.36 8.20 -9.25
C THR A 133 14.12 9.37 -8.30
N ILE A 134 14.30 10.62 -8.76
CA ILE A 134 14.02 11.81 -7.95
C ILE A 134 12.58 11.82 -7.47
N SER A 135 11.60 11.52 -8.33
CA SER A 135 10.18 11.57 -7.97
C SER A 135 9.78 10.45 -7.01
N SER A 136 10.38 9.26 -7.10
CA SER A 136 10.00 8.10 -6.29
C SER A 136 10.75 7.98 -4.96
N THR A 137 11.95 8.57 -4.84
CA THR A 137 12.75 8.49 -3.59
C THR A 137 11.98 8.96 -2.35
N PRO A 138 11.27 10.10 -2.34
CA PRO A 138 10.54 10.54 -1.17
C PRO A 138 9.38 9.63 -0.76
N ALA A 139 8.79 8.89 -1.70
CA ALA A 139 7.79 7.87 -1.38
C ALA A 139 8.36 6.72 -0.52
N LEU A 140 9.67 6.47 -0.58
CA LEU A 140 10.35 5.50 0.29
C LEU A 140 10.67 6.08 1.67
N VAL A 141 10.89 7.39 1.75
CA VAL A 141 11.23 8.10 2.99
C VAL A 141 9.98 8.39 3.83
N ALA A 142 8.84 8.65 3.20
CA ALA A 142 7.59 8.98 3.89
C ALA A 142 7.13 7.92 4.91
N PRO A 143 7.11 6.61 4.61
CA PRO A 143 6.77 5.59 5.61
C PRO A 143 7.76 5.49 6.77
N VAL A 144 9.00 5.93 6.57
CA VAL A 144 10.03 5.94 7.61
C VAL A 144 9.82 7.09 8.59
N LEU A 145 9.55 8.30 8.06
CA LEU A 145 9.38 9.52 8.85
C LEU A 145 7.94 9.70 9.37
N GLY A 146 6.93 9.12 8.69
CA GLY A 146 5.53 9.30 9.03
C GLY A 146 5.18 8.95 10.47
N PRO A 147 5.45 7.73 10.94
CA PRO A 147 5.10 7.31 12.29
C PRO A 147 5.75 8.14 13.41
N PRO A 148 7.07 8.44 13.40
CA PRO A 148 7.65 9.28 14.44
C PRO A 148 7.17 10.72 14.41
N LEU A 149 6.95 11.31 13.22
CA LEU A 149 6.37 12.64 13.10
C LEU A 149 4.93 12.67 13.62
N ALA A 150 4.11 11.68 13.26
CA ALA A 150 2.76 11.56 13.78
C ALA A 150 2.77 11.35 15.30
N GLY A 151 3.63 10.46 15.80
CA GLY A 151 3.78 10.21 17.22
C GLY A 151 4.16 11.47 18.00
N PHE A 152 5.11 12.26 17.47
CA PHE A 152 5.47 13.55 18.04
C PHE A 152 4.28 14.54 18.07
N VAL A 153 3.63 14.69 16.94
CA VAL A 153 2.47 15.61 16.79
C VAL A 153 1.34 15.23 17.76
N ILE A 154 1.00 13.94 17.86
CA ILE A 154 -0.08 13.48 18.73
C ILE A 154 0.27 13.60 20.20
N THR A 155 1.53 13.38 20.57
CA THR A 155 1.98 13.42 21.97
C THR A 155 2.06 14.86 22.48
N PHE A 156 2.55 15.80 21.68
CA PHE A 156 2.88 17.17 22.12
C PHE A 156 1.91 18.24 21.61
N LEU A 157 1.07 17.92 20.61
CA LEU A 157 0.07 18.84 20.04
C LEU A 157 -1.31 18.17 20.05
N ASP A 158 -1.97 18.10 18.89
CA ASP A 158 -3.26 17.45 18.67
C ASP A 158 -3.19 16.62 17.37
N TRP A 159 -3.91 15.49 17.29
CA TRP A 159 -3.93 14.64 16.10
C TRP A 159 -4.38 15.39 14.82
N ARG A 160 -5.17 16.46 14.96
CA ARG A 160 -5.64 17.29 13.84
C ARG A 160 -4.49 17.93 13.06
N TRP A 161 -3.37 18.18 13.73
CA TRP A 161 -2.16 18.72 13.10
C TRP A 161 -1.54 17.80 12.06
N ILE A 162 -1.79 16.49 12.11
CA ILE A 162 -1.38 15.55 11.07
C ILE A 162 -1.91 16.01 9.69
N PHE A 163 -3.15 16.51 9.66
CA PHE A 163 -3.79 17.00 8.43
C PHE A 163 -3.33 18.40 8.05
N PHE A 164 -3.14 19.28 9.03
CA PHE A 164 -2.68 20.65 8.77
C PHE A 164 -1.22 20.69 8.29
N LEU A 165 -0.36 19.76 8.69
CA LEU A 165 1.02 19.64 8.19
C LEU A 165 1.10 19.33 6.69
N ASN A 166 0.06 18.73 6.11
CA ASN A 166 -0.01 18.52 4.67
C ASN A 166 -0.19 19.85 3.89
N VAL A 167 -0.80 20.87 4.50
CA VAL A 167 -1.17 22.11 3.82
C VAL A 167 0.04 22.92 3.33
N PRO A 168 1.07 23.22 4.15
CA PRO A 168 2.24 23.95 3.69
C PRO A 168 2.96 23.25 2.54
N THR A 169 3.16 21.94 2.66
CA THR A 169 3.85 21.14 1.64
C THR A 169 3.05 21.10 0.34
N ALA A 170 1.74 20.94 0.42
CA ALA A 170 0.84 20.95 -0.72
C ALA A 170 0.74 22.33 -1.38
N LEU A 171 0.75 23.43 -0.61
CA LEU A 171 0.79 24.79 -1.16
C LEU A 171 2.06 25.06 -1.95
N VAL A 172 3.22 24.63 -1.45
CA VAL A 172 4.49 24.72 -2.20
C VAL A 172 4.40 23.92 -3.50
N ALA A 173 3.87 22.69 -3.45
CA ALA A 173 3.66 21.87 -4.63
C ALA A 173 2.66 22.50 -5.62
N LEU A 174 1.59 23.13 -5.13
CA LEU A 174 0.59 23.82 -5.95
C LEU A 174 1.22 25.02 -6.69
N VAL A 175 1.89 25.92 -5.97
CA VAL A 175 2.55 27.08 -6.57
C VAL A 175 3.61 26.65 -7.59
N ALA A 176 4.42 25.66 -7.24
CA ALA A 176 5.42 25.12 -8.15
C ALA A 176 4.79 24.45 -9.38
N SER A 177 3.66 23.75 -9.23
CA SER A 177 2.94 23.13 -10.36
C SER A 177 2.34 24.17 -11.30
N LEU A 178 1.76 25.24 -10.77
CA LEU A 178 1.22 26.36 -11.56
C LEU A 178 2.32 27.10 -12.34
N ARG A 179 3.53 27.22 -11.76
CA ARG A 179 4.63 27.98 -12.35
C ARG A 179 5.46 27.20 -13.35
N PHE A 180 5.68 25.91 -13.10
CA PHE A 180 6.69 25.12 -13.81
C PHE A 180 6.15 24.01 -14.69
N ILE A 181 4.96 23.47 -14.39
CA ILE A 181 4.36 22.40 -15.19
C ILE A 181 3.77 22.98 -16.48
N PRO A 182 4.20 22.53 -17.67
CA PRO A 182 3.64 22.99 -18.93
C PRO A 182 2.20 22.46 -19.10
N ASN A 183 1.42 23.17 -19.90
CA ASN A 183 0.11 22.67 -20.31
C ASN A 183 0.30 21.64 -21.41
N ILE A 184 0.10 20.37 -21.08
CA ILE A 184 0.15 19.26 -22.02
C ILE A 184 -1.25 19.12 -22.59
N GLN A 185 -1.35 19.15 -23.92
CA GLN A 185 -2.63 18.98 -24.59
C GLN A 185 -3.20 17.59 -24.30
N PRO A 186 -4.53 17.46 -24.20
CA PRO A 186 -5.19 16.18 -24.09
C PRO A 186 -4.78 15.25 -25.25
N GLY A 187 -4.50 13.99 -24.94
CA GLY A 187 -4.22 12.96 -25.93
C GLY A 187 -5.48 12.52 -26.68
N GLU A 188 -5.40 11.44 -27.43
CA GLU A 188 -6.55 10.84 -28.10
C GLU A 188 -7.67 10.51 -27.10
N ARG A 189 -8.90 10.81 -27.51
CA ARG A 189 -10.08 10.63 -26.66
C ARG A 189 -10.52 9.16 -26.65
N THR A 190 -9.93 8.35 -25.81
CA THR A 190 -10.41 6.98 -25.59
C THR A 190 -11.76 6.99 -24.86
N PRO A 191 -12.73 6.15 -25.24
CA PRO A 191 -14.00 6.04 -24.53
C PRO A 191 -13.79 5.52 -23.12
N PHE A 192 -14.56 6.05 -22.16
CA PHE A 192 -14.51 5.61 -20.77
C PHE A 192 -15.34 4.33 -20.58
N ASP A 193 -14.75 3.31 -19.98
CA ASP A 193 -15.45 2.08 -19.63
C ASP A 193 -16.29 2.26 -18.35
N THR A 194 -17.41 2.96 -18.49
CA THR A 194 -18.33 3.23 -17.37
C THR A 194 -18.86 1.96 -16.74
N ARG A 195 -19.17 0.93 -17.55
CA ARG A 195 -19.66 -0.35 -17.04
C ARG A 195 -18.60 -1.09 -16.23
N GLY A 196 -17.39 -1.18 -16.74
CA GLY A 196 -16.26 -1.77 -16.01
C GLY A 196 -15.96 -1.03 -14.70
N PHE A 197 -16.02 0.30 -14.71
CA PHE A 197 -15.84 1.13 -13.51
C PHE A 197 -16.89 0.84 -12.43
N VAL A 198 -18.18 0.87 -12.78
CA VAL A 198 -19.28 0.63 -11.82
C VAL A 198 -19.23 -0.81 -11.29
N LEU A 199 -19.00 -1.79 -12.14
CA LEU A 199 -18.95 -3.20 -11.75
C LEU A 199 -17.74 -3.50 -10.83
N THR A 200 -16.55 -3.01 -11.21
CA THR A 200 -15.33 -3.23 -10.40
C THR A 200 -15.39 -2.44 -9.09
N GLY A 201 -15.80 -1.17 -9.15
CA GLY A 201 -15.99 -0.33 -7.97
C GLY A 201 -17.06 -0.88 -7.03
N GLY A 202 -18.18 -1.34 -7.58
CA GLY A 202 -19.25 -1.99 -6.83
C GLY A 202 -18.79 -3.29 -6.15
N ALA A 203 -18.02 -4.13 -6.85
CA ALA A 203 -17.43 -5.35 -6.29
C ALA A 203 -16.52 -5.05 -5.10
N LEU A 204 -15.60 -4.09 -5.26
CA LEU A 204 -14.66 -3.68 -4.21
C LEU A 204 -15.41 -3.07 -3.00
N ALA A 205 -16.34 -2.16 -3.26
CA ALA A 205 -17.08 -1.47 -2.20
C ALA A 205 -17.94 -2.45 -1.38
N THR A 206 -18.72 -3.30 -2.05
CA THR A 206 -19.57 -4.29 -1.36
C THR A 206 -18.76 -5.37 -0.66
N PHE A 207 -17.62 -5.78 -1.21
CA PHE A 207 -16.71 -6.74 -0.58
C PHE A 207 -16.14 -6.20 0.74
N ILE A 208 -15.60 -4.98 0.71
CA ILE A 208 -14.98 -4.36 1.89
C ILE A 208 -16.06 -4.05 2.95
N ALA A 209 -17.19 -3.46 2.54
CA ALA A 209 -18.28 -3.20 3.46
C ALA A 209 -18.85 -4.51 4.06
N GLY A 210 -18.86 -5.62 3.31
CA GLY A 210 -19.25 -6.93 3.78
C GLY A 210 -18.33 -7.46 4.88
N ILE A 211 -17.00 -7.38 4.67
CA ILE A 211 -16.02 -7.77 5.70
C ILE A 211 -16.16 -6.91 6.96
N ASP A 212 -16.25 -5.59 6.81
CA ASP A 212 -16.40 -4.67 7.94
C ASP A 212 -17.68 -4.98 8.75
N ARG A 213 -18.79 -5.29 8.09
CA ARG A 213 -20.04 -5.63 8.76
C ARG A 213 -20.01 -6.98 9.48
N ILE A 214 -19.37 -8.00 8.89
CA ILE A 214 -19.18 -9.30 9.57
C ILE A 214 -18.27 -9.14 10.80
N GLY A 215 -17.24 -8.29 10.70
CA GLY A 215 -16.33 -8.00 11.81
C GLY A 215 -16.90 -7.07 12.88
N ALA A 216 -18.02 -6.37 12.63
CA ALA A 216 -18.62 -5.48 13.60
C ALA A 216 -19.26 -6.27 14.76
N LYS A 217 -19.09 -5.78 16.01
CA LYS A 217 -19.75 -6.35 17.18
C LYS A 217 -21.25 -6.08 17.12
N GLY A 218 -22.08 -7.12 17.22
CA GLY A 218 -23.53 -7.02 17.27
C GLY A 218 -24.25 -7.58 16.04
N GLN A 219 -25.53 -7.20 15.86
CA GLN A 219 -26.37 -7.65 14.73
C GLN A 219 -25.91 -7.02 13.42
N GLY A 220 -25.62 -7.81 12.42
CA GLY A 220 -25.20 -7.30 11.10
C GLY A 220 -24.53 -8.33 10.20
N TRP A 221 -24.32 -9.56 10.66
CA TRP A 221 -23.72 -10.61 9.86
C TRP A 221 -24.54 -10.93 8.60
N GLU A 222 -25.89 -10.83 8.68
CA GLU A 222 -26.79 -11.03 7.54
C GLU A 222 -26.56 -9.98 6.45
N LEU A 223 -26.46 -8.70 6.84
CA LEU A 223 -26.12 -7.62 5.91
C LEU A 223 -24.71 -7.81 5.35
N GLY A 224 -23.77 -8.24 6.19
CA GLY A 224 -22.40 -8.56 5.75
C GLY A 224 -22.38 -9.69 4.72
N ALA A 225 -23.11 -10.77 4.95
CA ALA A 225 -23.25 -11.88 4.00
C ALA A 225 -23.93 -11.44 2.70
N LEU A 226 -24.98 -10.62 2.78
CA LEU A 226 -25.66 -10.04 1.60
C LEU A 226 -24.69 -9.17 0.77
N LEU A 227 -23.89 -8.33 1.43
CA LEU A 227 -22.90 -7.50 0.77
C LEU A 227 -21.78 -8.33 0.12
N LEU A 228 -21.34 -9.44 0.75
CA LEU A 228 -20.38 -10.36 0.14
C LEU A 228 -20.98 -11.11 -1.06
N ALA A 229 -22.26 -11.51 -0.97
CA ALA A 229 -22.96 -12.09 -2.12
C ALA A 229 -23.08 -11.08 -3.28
N ALA A 230 -23.41 -9.82 -2.98
CA ALA A 230 -23.40 -8.74 -3.97
C ALA A 230 -22.01 -8.54 -4.57
N ALA A 231 -20.94 -8.60 -3.77
CA ALA A 231 -19.56 -8.50 -4.24
C ALA A 231 -19.21 -9.62 -5.22
N LEU A 232 -19.63 -10.85 -4.97
CA LEU A 232 -19.46 -11.98 -5.89
C LEU A 232 -20.20 -11.76 -7.21
N ILE A 233 -21.44 -11.26 -7.15
CA ILE A 233 -22.23 -10.94 -8.35
C ILE A 233 -21.56 -9.82 -9.16
N PHE A 234 -21.23 -8.70 -8.53
CA PHE A 234 -20.53 -7.59 -9.18
C PHE A 234 -19.17 -8.04 -9.74
N GLY A 235 -18.41 -8.85 -9.00
CA GLY A 235 -17.12 -9.40 -9.42
C GLY A 235 -17.24 -10.32 -10.63
N ALA A 236 -18.23 -11.21 -10.66
CA ALA A 236 -18.51 -12.09 -11.78
C ALA A 236 -18.92 -11.29 -13.02
N LEU A 237 -19.78 -10.28 -12.86
CA LEU A 237 -20.19 -9.38 -13.93
C LEU A 237 -19.02 -8.53 -14.45
N ALA A 238 -18.17 -8.01 -13.55
CA ALA A 238 -16.95 -7.28 -13.89
C ALA A 238 -15.99 -8.17 -14.70
N LEU A 239 -15.76 -9.40 -14.27
CA LEU A 239 -14.91 -10.38 -14.96
C LEU A 239 -15.45 -10.70 -16.35
N ARG A 240 -16.79 -10.92 -16.47
CA ARG A 240 -17.45 -11.17 -17.76
C ARG A 240 -17.33 -9.96 -18.68
N HIS A 241 -17.52 -8.75 -18.14
CA HIS A 241 -17.40 -7.51 -18.91
C HIS A 241 -15.97 -7.29 -19.41
N THR A 242 -14.96 -7.37 -18.51
CA THR A 242 -13.54 -7.20 -18.84
C THR A 242 -13.06 -8.14 -19.95
N ARG A 243 -13.57 -9.40 -19.98
CA ARG A 243 -13.22 -10.38 -21.02
C ARG A 243 -13.80 -10.03 -22.41
N ARG A 244 -14.79 -9.14 -22.47
CA ARG A 244 -15.52 -8.76 -23.72
C ARG A 244 -15.26 -7.32 -24.15
N ALA A 245 -14.85 -6.47 -23.22
CA ALA A 245 -14.59 -5.06 -23.49
C ALA A 245 -13.32 -4.87 -24.33
N ALA A 246 -13.38 -4.01 -25.35
CA ALA A 246 -12.23 -3.68 -26.17
C ALA A 246 -11.14 -2.91 -25.37
N HIS A 247 -11.58 -2.02 -24.48
CA HIS A 247 -10.69 -1.22 -23.62
C HIS A 247 -11.15 -1.31 -22.16
N PRO A 248 -10.89 -2.45 -21.48
CA PRO A 248 -11.33 -2.62 -20.11
C PRO A 248 -10.52 -1.72 -19.16
N ILE A 249 -11.19 -1.16 -18.14
CA ILE A 249 -10.56 -0.28 -17.15
C ILE A 249 -9.51 -1.02 -16.29
N VAL A 250 -9.72 -2.31 -16.05
CA VAL A 250 -8.78 -3.21 -15.36
C VAL A 250 -8.45 -4.38 -16.28
N PRO A 251 -7.36 -4.32 -17.05
CA PRO A 251 -7.01 -5.40 -17.98
C PRO A 251 -6.53 -6.64 -17.24
N LEU A 252 -7.00 -7.83 -17.66
CA LEU A 252 -6.61 -9.12 -17.04
C LEU A 252 -5.51 -9.86 -17.82
N THR A 253 -5.12 -9.34 -18.99
CA THR A 253 -4.10 -9.94 -19.85
C THR A 253 -2.79 -10.27 -19.13
N PRO A 254 -2.32 -9.46 -18.14
CA PRO A 254 -1.08 -9.75 -17.43
C PRO A 254 -1.13 -11.02 -16.56
N LEU A 255 -2.32 -11.52 -16.20
CA LEU A 255 -2.46 -12.76 -15.42
C LEU A 255 -1.95 -14.02 -16.16
N ARG A 256 -1.78 -13.94 -17.48
CA ARG A 256 -1.19 -15.03 -18.27
C ARG A 256 0.29 -15.26 -17.98
N PHE A 257 0.98 -14.26 -17.43
CA PHE A 257 2.40 -14.35 -17.10
C PHE A 257 2.58 -14.99 -15.72
N PRO A 258 3.26 -16.16 -15.63
CA PRO A 258 3.37 -16.91 -14.37
C PRO A 258 4.03 -16.13 -13.23
N CYS A 259 5.11 -15.38 -13.51
CA CYS A 259 5.79 -14.56 -12.50
C CYS A 259 4.90 -13.41 -12.01
N PHE A 260 4.19 -12.73 -12.92
CA PHE A 260 3.22 -11.71 -12.58
C PHE A 260 2.07 -12.28 -11.72
N HIS A 261 1.49 -13.41 -12.13
CA HIS A 261 0.40 -14.06 -11.38
C HIS A 261 0.85 -14.43 -9.96
N ALA A 262 1.98 -15.09 -9.80
CA ALA A 262 2.49 -15.52 -8.50
C ALA A 262 2.85 -14.35 -7.59
N SER A 263 3.41 -13.26 -8.14
CA SER A 263 3.82 -12.06 -7.39
C SER A 263 2.70 -11.04 -7.17
N THR A 264 1.50 -11.25 -7.72
CA THR A 264 0.41 -10.28 -7.66
C THR A 264 -0.86 -10.86 -7.04
N VAL A 265 -1.39 -11.96 -7.54
CA VAL A 265 -2.68 -12.55 -7.13
C VAL A 265 -2.50 -13.85 -6.38
N GLY A 266 -1.54 -14.69 -6.76
CA GLY A 266 -1.32 -16.02 -6.20
C GLY A 266 -0.72 -16.01 -4.79
N ALA A 267 0.47 -16.58 -4.62
CA ALA A 267 1.19 -16.64 -3.35
C ALA A 267 1.41 -15.27 -2.71
N ALA A 268 1.51 -14.22 -3.53
CA ALA A 268 1.72 -12.85 -3.08
C ALA A 268 0.62 -12.32 -2.14
N MET A 269 -0.64 -12.72 -2.30
CA MET A 269 -1.71 -12.27 -1.41
C MET A 269 -1.49 -12.76 0.02
N PHE A 270 -0.99 -14.00 0.18
CA PHE A 270 -0.67 -14.59 1.49
C PHE A 270 0.53 -13.96 2.19
N VAL A 271 1.24 -13.06 1.52
CA VAL A 271 2.33 -12.25 2.09
C VAL A 271 1.91 -10.79 2.25
N ARG A 272 1.21 -10.23 1.27
CA ARG A 272 0.79 -8.81 1.29
C ARG A 272 -0.21 -8.52 2.39
N ILE A 273 -1.16 -9.44 2.62
CA ILE A 273 -2.15 -9.30 3.70
C ILE A 273 -1.44 -9.30 5.07
N PRO A 274 -0.57 -10.25 5.45
CA PRO A 274 0.20 -10.19 6.66
C PRO A 274 1.10 -8.96 6.80
N PHE A 275 1.77 -8.56 5.71
CA PHE A 275 2.63 -7.38 5.70
C PHE A 275 1.86 -6.10 6.05
N THR A 276 0.74 -5.87 5.39
CA THR A 276 -0.11 -4.69 5.64
C THR A 276 -0.83 -4.82 6.99
N GLY A 277 -1.30 -6.02 7.32
CA GLY A 277 -1.98 -6.31 8.58
C GLY A 277 -1.09 -6.06 9.80
N LEU A 278 0.18 -6.45 9.76
CA LEU A 278 1.14 -6.12 10.81
C LEU A 278 1.37 -4.60 10.89
N GLY A 279 1.51 -3.92 9.75
CA GLY A 279 1.67 -2.47 9.70
C GLY A 279 0.49 -1.71 10.32
N PHE A 280 -0.71 -2.29 10.29
CA PHE A 280 -1.89 -1.77 10.96
C PHE A 280 -1.96 -2.19 12.44
N LEU A 281 -1.71 -3.46 12.77
CA LEU A 281 -1.80 -4.00 14.12
C LEU A 281 -0.75 -3.44 15.07
N LEU A 282 0.48 -3.29 14.59
CA LEU A 282 1.62 -2.98 15.45
C LEU A 282 1.49 -1.62 16.15
N PRO A 283 1.15 -0.50 15.49
CA PRO A 283 0.91 0.77 16.17
C PRO A 283 -0.20 0.69 17.23
N LEU A 284 -1.25 -0.05 16.96
CA LEU A 284 -2.36 -0.26 17.90
C LEU A 284 -1.94 -1.11 19.10
N MET A 285 -1.20 -2.20 18.85
CA MET A 285 -0.69 -3.09 19.89
C MET A 285 0.30 -2.38 20.83
N LEU A 286 1.17 -1.55 20.28
CA LEU A 286 2.15 -0.79 21.06
C LEU A 286 1.45 0.24 21.97
N GLN A 287 0.39 0.91 21.48
CA GLN A 287 -0.27 1.98 22.22
C GLN A 287 -1.37 1.48 23.17
N ILE A 288 -2.16 0.45 22.79
CA ILE A 288 -3.30 0.00 23.60
C ILE A 288 -2.87 -0.99 24.69
N PRO A 289 -2.49 -2.25 24.39
CA PRO A 289 -2.15 -3.21 25.45
C PRO A 289 -0.73 -3.03 26.04
N LEU A 290 0.23 -2.47 25.29
CA LEU A 290 1.57 -2.20 25.81
C LEU A 290 1.70 -0.81 26.45
N SER A 291 0.67 0.04 26.34
CA SER A 291 0.56 1.37 26.97
C SER A 291 1.72 2.33 26.66
N LEU A 292 2.37 2.16 25.49
CA LEU A 292 3.40 3.09 25.03
C LEU A 292 2.76 4.38 24.50
N THR A 293 3.48 5.49 24.68
CA THR A 293 3.07 6.76 24.09
C THR A 293 3.07 6.69 22.54
N PRO A 294 2.27 7.52 21.85
CA PRO A 294 2.31 7.58 20.39
C PRO A 294 3.71 7.89 19.83
N PHE A 295 4.52 8.68 20.56
CA PHE A 295 5.89 9.00 20.18
C PHE A 295 6.82 7.78 20.29
N GLU A 296 6.76 7.03 21.39
CA GLU A 296 7.52 5.79 21.54
C GLU A 296 7.14 4.74 20.48
N ALA A 297 5.84 4.57 20.23
CA ALA A 297 5.36 3.72 19.14
C ALA A 297 5.91 4.18 17.78
N GLY A 298 5.92 5.48 17.52
CA GLY A 298 6.49 6.08 16.32
C GLY A 298 7.98 5.79 16.16
N LEU A 299 8.77 5.87 17.23
CA LEU A 299 10.21 5.53 17.22
C LEU A 299 10.45 4.04 16.94
N LEU A 300 9.62 3.15 17.49
CA LEU A 300 9.70 1.71 17.21
C LEU A 300 9.39 1.40 15.74
N LEU A 301 8.41 2.07 15.16
CA LEU A 301 8.09 1.95 13.73
C LEU A 301 9.19 2.55 12.84
N LEU A 302 9.85 3.62 13.29
CA LEU A 302 11.06 4.14 12.64
C LEU A 302 12.16 3.08 12.61
N ALA A 303 12.43 2.44 13.76
CA ALA A 303 13.44 1.38 13.86
C ALA A 303 13.11 0.20 12.93
N GLN A 304 11.84 -0.20 12.84
CA GLN A 304 11.38 -1.22 11.91
C GLN A 304 11.65 -0.82 10.44
N ASN A 305 11.31 0.40 10.05
CA ASN A 305 11.54 0.87 8.67
C ASN A 305 13.03 1.07 8.38
N ALA A 306 13.83 1.47 9.37
CA ALA A 306 15.29 1.54 9.24
C ALA A 306 15.90 0.15 8.99
N GLY A 307 15.43 -0.88 9.70
CA GLY A 307 15.84 -2.27 9.46
C GLY A 307 15.51 -2.74 8.02
N ASP A 308 14.34 -2.37 7.49
CA ASP A 308 13.97 -2.64 6.09
C ASP A 308 14.96 -1.97 5.12
N LEU A 309 15.29 -0.69 5.33
CA LEU A 309 16.21 0.05 4.46
C LEU A 309 17.64 -0.52 4.49
N VAL A 310 18.14 -0.89 5.67
CA VAL A 310 19.48 -1.49 5.82
C VAL A 310 19.61 -2.76 4.98
N LEU A 311 18.65 -3.67 5.11
CA LEU A 311 18.72 -4.94 4.38
C LEU A 311 18.42 -4.76 2.88
N LYS A 312 17.64 -3.75 2.50
CA LYS A 312 17.34 -3.43 1.10
C LYS A 312 18.59 -3.11 0.29
N ALA A 313 19.61 -2.50 0.91
CA ALA A 313 20.91 -2.27 0.27
C ALA A 313 21.62 -3.56 -0.17
N ILE A 314 21.34 -4.67 0.53
CA ILE A 314 21.96 -5.98 0.27
C ILE A 314 21.02 -6.90 -0.53
N ALA A 315 19.72 -6.59 -0.55
CA ALA A 315 18.67 -7.45 -1.13
C ALA A 315 18.95 -7.83 -2.60
N SER A 316 19.46 -6.92 -3.41
CA SER A 316 19.80 -7.20 -4.81
C SER A 316 20.94 -8.21 -4.96
N ARG A 317 21.93 -8.22 -4.04
CA ARG A 317 23.00 -9.22 -4.02
C ARG A 317 22.47 -10.59 -3.55
N ALA A 318 21.62 -10.57 -2.52
CA ALA A 318 20.97 -11.79 -2.03
C ALA A 318 20.10 -12.43 -3.12
N LEU A 319 19.31 -11.63 -3.87
CA LEU A 319 18.50 -12.13 -4.98
C LEU A 319 19.32 -12.78 -6.10
N ARG A 320 20.45 -12.17 -6.47
CA ARG A 320 21.35 -12.74 -7.48
C ARG A 320 21.97 -14.07 -7.05
N ARG A 321 22.22 -14.27 -5.74
CA ARG A 321 22.82 -15.51 -5.22
C ARG A 321 21.78 -16.60 -4.97
N LEU A 322 20.63 -16.27 -4.40
CA LEU A 322 19.60 -17.21 -3.96
C LEU A 322 18.59 -17.56 -5.06
N GLY A 323 18.43 -16.70 -6.08
CA GLY A 323 17.33 -16.75 -7.03
C GLY A 323 15.98 -16.36 -6.41
N PHE A 324 14.99 -16.06 -7.25
CA PHE A 324 13.68 -15.57 -6.78
C PHE A 324 12.92 -16.58 -5.94
N ARG A 325 12.86 -17.85 -6.38
CA ARG A 325 12.12 -18.90 -5.68
C ARG A 325 12.59 -19.07 -4.23
N THR A 326 13.89 -19.22 -4.03
CA THR A 326 14.48 -19.41 -2.68
C THR A 326 14.32 -18.16 -1.84
N ALA A 327 14.53 -16.96 -2.41
CA ALA A 327 14.38 -15.69 -1.71
C ALA A 327 12.93 -15.45 -1.26
N LEU A 328 11.93 -15.85 -2.04
CA LEU A 328 10.51 -15.72 -1.69
C LEU A 328 10.12 -16.72 -0.59
N ILE A 329 10.58 -17.97 -0.68
CA ILE A 329 10.30 -18.99 0.34
C ILE A 329 10.95 -18.62 1.66
N SER A 330 12.26 -18.35 1.67
CA SER A 330 12.97 -17.95 2.89
C SER A 330 12.43 -16.65 3.48
N GLY A 331 12.12 -15.67 2.63
CA GLY A 331 11.53 -14.40 3.04
C GLY A 331 10.14 -14.56 3.66
N ALA A 332 9.28 -15.45 3.13
CA ALA A 332 7.97 -15.75 3.71
C ALA A 332 8.10 -16.40 5.10
N LEU A 333 9.05 -17.33 5.27
CA LEU A 333 9.33 -17.96 6.56
C LEU A 333 9.93 -16.96 7.57
N CYS A 334 10.87 -16.11 7.15
CA CYS A 334 11.41 -15.03 7.99
C CYS A 334 10.31 -14.05 8.43
N MET A 335 9.38 -13.73 7.53
CA MET A 335 8.22 -12.91 7.86
C MET A 335 7.32 -13.60 8.87
N ALA A 336 7.02 -14.89 8.70
CA ALA A 336 6.25 -15.65 9.67
C ALA A 336 6.93 -15.67 11.05
N ALA A 337 8.25 -15.90 11.10
CA ALA A 337 9.03 -15.83 12.32
C ALA A 337 8.96 -14.44 12.98
N SER A 338 9.07 -13.35 12.19
CA SER A 338 8.94 -11.98 12.73
C SER A 338 7.55 -11.70 13.30
N LEU A 339 6.49 -12.24 12.70
CA LEU A 339 5.13 -12.17 13.23
C LEU A 339 5.01 -12.92 14.56
N LEU A 340 5.62 -14.11 14.70
CA LEU A 340 5.63 -14.85 15.95
C LEU A 340 6.37 -14.07 17.07
N VAL A 341 7.49 -13.42 16.75
CA VAL A 341 8.19 -12.54 17.67
C VAL A 341 7.29 -11.37 18.11
N CYS A 342 6.57 -10.73 17.18
CA CYS A 342 5.62 -9.68 17.52
C CYS A 342 4.47 -10.19 18.41
N ALA A 343 3.95 -11.40 18.16
CA ALA A 343 2.92 -12.01 18.99
C ALA A 343 3.40 -12.32 20.43
N ALA A 344 4.70 -12.54 20.63
CA ALA A 344 5.30 -12.81 21.93
C ALA A 344 5.57 -11.55 22.77
N LEU A 345 5.38 -10.34 22.22
CA LEU A 345 5.59 -9.11 22.98
C LEU A 345 4.68 -9.03 24.21
N THR A 346 5.25 -8.54 25.33
CA THR A 346 4.57 -8.35 26.62
C THR A 346 4.83 -6.95 27.17
N PRO A 347 3.93 -6.43 28.00
CA PRO A 347 4.22 -5.22 28.77
C PRO A 347 5.48 -5.39 29.64
N GLY A 348 6.25 -4.32 29.82
CA GLY A 348 7.45 -4.32 30.67
C GLY A 348 8.75 -4.71 29.97
N ILE A 349 8.74 -5.03 28.67
CA ILE A 349 9.99 -5.22 27.91
C ILE A 349 10.73 -3.88 27.83
N PRO A 350 12.05 -3.82 28.12
CA PRO A 350 12.83 -2.60 28.00
C PRO A 350 12.75 -2.02 26.57
N PHE A 351 12.64 -0.69 26.48
CA PHE A 351 12.48 0.01 25.22
C PHE A 351 13.61 -0.28 24.22
N THR A 352 14.86 -0.41 24.72
CA THR A 352 16.03 -0.77 23.90
C THR A 352 15.91 -2.15 23.27
N VAL A 353 15.32 -3.11 23.98
CA VAL A 353 15.05 -4.46 23.46
C VAL A 353 13.96 -4.41 22.39
N LEU A 354 12.89 -3.64 22.61
CA LEU A 354 11.85 -3.40 21.61
C LEU A 354 12.43 -2.79 20.32
N LEU A 355 13.34 -1.82 20.44
CA LEU A 355 14.03 -1.23 19.29
C LEU A 355 14.80 -2.29 18.48
N ALA A 356 15.58 -3.15 19.15
CA ALA A 356 16.33 -4.22 18.49
C ALA A 356 15.40 -5.23 17.79
N ILE A 357 14.31 -5.62 18.44
CA ILE A 357 13.28 -6.50 17.85
C ILE A 357 12.69 -5.84 16.61
N MET A 358 12.33 -4.57 16.66
CA MET A 358 11.71 -3.87 15.53
C MET A 358 12.65 -3.76 14.34
N VAL A 359 13.93 -3.50 14.53
CA VAL A 359 14.94 -3.56 13.47
C VAL A 359 14.96 -4.95 12.81
N GLY A 360 14.99 -6.02 13.62
CA GLY A 360 14.93 -7.41 13.12
C GLY A 360 13.67 -7.72 12.32
N VAL A 361 12.51 -7.27 12.79
CA VAL A 361 11.21 -7.38 12.08
C VAL A 361 11.25 -6.66 10.73
N GLY A 362 11.85 -5.46 10.68
CA GLY A 362 12.05 -4.71 9.45
C GLY A 362 12.95 -5.44 8.46
N MET A 363 14.07 -5.96 8.94
CA MET A 363 14.99 -6.74 8.11
C MET A 363 14.34 -8.00 7.53
N ALA A 364 13.57 -8.74 8.32
CA ALA A 364 12.95 -10.01 7.92
C ALA A 364 12.04 -9.87 6.68
N ARG A 365 11.37 -8.73 6.51
CA ARG A 365 10.43 -8.48 5.40
C ARG A 365 11.07 -7.90 4.12
N SER A 366 12.28 -7.34 4.23
CA SER A 366 12.89 -6.53 3.17
C SER A 366 13.19 -7.31 1.90
N ILE A 367 13.82 -8.48 2.02
CA ILE A 367 14.17 -9.33 0.87
C ILE A 367 12.91 -9.82 0.16
N LEU A 368 11.91 -10.27 0.92
CA LEU A 368 10.65 -10.77 0.40
C LEU A 368 9.93 -9.71 -0.46
N PHE A 369 9.79 -8.50 0.07
CA PHE A 369 9.10 -7.43 -0.63
C PHE A 369 9.86 -6.99 -1.89
N THR A 370 11.20 -6.90 -1.81
CA THR A 370 12.06 -6.57 -2.95
C THR A 370 11.96 -7.65 -4.04
N ALA A 371 11.99 -8.93 -3.66
CA ALA A 371 11.84 -10.04 -4.59
C ALA A 371 10.47 -10.03 -5.29
N MET A 372 9.38 -9.80 -4.55
CA MET A 372 8.04 -9.70 -5.12
C MET A 372 7.89 -8.54 -6.12
N MET A 373 8.46 -7.36 -5.80
CA MET A 373 8.42 -6.20 -6.68
C MET A 373 9.21 -6.43 -7.98
N ALA A 374 10.37 -7.06 -7.89
CA ALA A 374 11.20 -7.37 -9.06
C ALA A 374 10.57 -8.49 -9.92
N LEU A 375 10.02 -9.54 -9.29
CA LEU A 375 9.40 -10.66 -10.00
C LEU A 375 8.15 -10.24 -10.78
N ARG A 376 7.42 -9.21 -10.32
CA ARG A 376 6.18 -8.73 -10.95
C ARG A 376 6.32 -8.44 -12.44
N PHE A 377 7.47 -7.93 -12.87
CA PHE A 377 7.72 -7.52 -14.24
C PHE A 377 8.73 -8.41 -14.97
N ALA A 378 9.15 -9.52 -14.36
CA ALA A 378 10.23 -10.35 -14.87
C ALA A 378 9.91 -11.06 -16.20
N ASP A 379 8.64 -11.42 -16.41
CA ASP A 379 8.16 -12.11 -17.62
C ASP A 379 7.15 -11.27 -18.44
N VAL A 380 6.87 -10.04 -18.01
CA VAL A 380 5.91 -9.16 -18.66
C VAL A 380 6.54 -8.48 -19.89
N SER A 381 5.87 -8.57 -21.05
CA SER A 381 6.32 -7.88 -22.27
C SER A 381 6.21 -6.36 -22.13
N GLN A 382 7.04 -5.60 -22.85
CA GLN A 382 7.06 -4.13 -22.79
C GLN A 382 5.69 -3.48 -23.12
N GLU A 383 4.93 -4.11 -24.00
CA GLU A 383 3.58 -3.65 -24.38
C GLU A 383 2.57 -3.80 -23.23
N GLU A 384 2.75 -4.82 -22.38
CA GLU A 384 1.84 -5.14 -21.27
C GLU A 384 2.23 -4.52 -19.93
N VAL A 385 3.39 -3.85 -19.84
CA VAL A 385 3.86 -3.21 -18.58
C VAL A 385 2.83 -2.22 -18.03
N GLY A 386 2.16 -1.44 -18.89
CA GLY A 386 1.10 -0.53 -18.50
C GLY A 386 -0.07 -1.26 -17.85
N ASN A 387 -0.58 -2.31 -18.50
CA ASN A 387 -1.66 -3.15 -18.03
C ASN A 387 -1.29 -3.88 -16.72
N ALA A 388 -0.06 -4.41 -16.64
CA ALA A 388 0.46 -5.05 -15.45
C ALA A 388 0.57 -4.08 -14.27
N THR A 389 0.94 -2.84 -14.52
CA THR A 389 1.00 -1.79 -13.48
C THR A 389 -0.39 -1.50 -12.93
N VAL A 390 -1.39 -1.29 -13.78
CA VAL A 390 -2.78 -1.03 -13.37
C VAL A 390 -3.32 -2.19 -12.54
N LEU A 391 -3.26 -3.41 -13.07
CA LEU A 391 -3.77 -4.60 -12.38
C LEU A 391 -3.02 -4.86 -11.06
N GLY A 392 -1.69 -4.72 -11.07
CA GLY A 392 -0.86 -4.88 -9.88
C GLY A 392 -1.18 -3.88 -8.77
N ASN A 393 -1.51 -2.63 -9.12
CA ASN A 393 -1.89 -1.60 -8.16
C ASN A 393 -3.29 -1.86 -7.60
N VAL A 394 -4.27 -2.22 -8.43
CA VAL A 394 -5.61 -2.61 -7.98
C VAL A 394 -5.54 -3.79 -7.02
N THR A 395 -4.77 -4.82 -7.35
CA THR A 395 -4.59 -6.01 -6.51
C THR A 395 -3.88 -5.66 -5.19
N ASN A 396 -2.90 -4.75 -5.24
CA ASN A 396 -2.22 -4.27 -4.02
C ASN A 396 -3.19 -3.52 -3.10
N SER A 397 -4.02 -2.63 -3.65
CA SER A 397 -5.04 -1.90 -2.87
C SER A 397 -6.09 -2.84 -2.31
N LEU A 398 -6.50 -3.87 -3.07
CA LEU A 398 -7.40 -4.92 -2.59
C LEU A 398 -6.78 -5.69 -1.41
N ALA A 399 -5.51 -6.11 -1.53
CA ALA A 399 -4.80 -6.79 -0.45
C ALA A 399 -4.70 -5.92 0.82
N GLN A 400 -4.45 -4.61 0.66
CA GLN A 400 -4.41 -3.66 1.80
C GLN A 400 -5.78 -3.53 2.46
N ALA A 401 -6.85 -3.39 1.68
CA ALA A 401 -8.21 -3.30 2.20
C ALA A 401 -8.61 -4.58 2.95
N ILE A 402 -8.36 -5.76 2.36
CA ILE A 402 -8.60 -7.06 3.01
C ILE A 402 -7.79 -7.16 4.32
N ALA A 403 -6.54 -6.72 4.31
CA ALA A 403 -5.68 -6.79 5.49
C ALA A 403 -6.25 -5.95 6.64
N ILE A 404 -6.63 -4.70 6.40
CA ILE A 404 -7.07 -3.78 7.44
C ILE A 404 -8.46 -4.18 7.95
N SER A 405 -9.43 -4.38 7.05
CA SER A 405 -10.79 -4.80 7.45
C SER A 405 -10.79 -6.21 8.07
N GLY A 406 -10.03 -7.14 7.50
CA GLY A 406 -9.91 -8.50 8.04
C GLY A 406 -9.26 -8.53 9.41
N VAL A 407 -8.20 -7.77 9.64
CA VAL A 407 -7.54 -7.65 10.94
C VAL A 407 -8.45 -6.95 11.96
N ALA A 408 -9.16 -5.90 11.58
CA ALA A 408 -10.13 -5.24 12.45
C ALA A 408 -11.25 -6.22 12.85
N ALA A 409 -11.75 -7.03 11.91
CA ALA A 409 -12.71 -8.09 12.16
C ALA A 409 -12.18 -9.16 13.13
N LEU A 410 -10.93 -9.63 12.93
CA LEU A 410 -10.25 -10.57 13.84
C LEU A 410 -10.10 -9.99 15.25
N LEU A 411 -9.68 -8.73 15.37
CA LEU A 411 -9.59 -8.06 16.67
C LEU A 411 -10.94 -8.01 17.37
N ASN A 412 -12.01 -7.66 16.67
CA ASN A 412 -13.37 -7.65 17.23
C ASN A 412 -13.82 -9.04 17.64
N LEU A 413 -13.57 -10.06 16.82
CA LEU A 413 -13.93 -11.45 17.09
C LEU A 413 -13.21 -11.97 18.35
N PHE A 414 -11.90 -11.76 18.44
CA PHE A 414 -11.08 -12.26 19.55
C PHE A 414 -11.20 -11.42 20.83
N SER A 415 -11.66 -10.17 20.73
CA SER A 415 -11.90 -9.32 21.92
C SER A 415 -13.19 -9.64 22.66
N GLY A 416 -14.10 -10.44 22.08
CA GLY A 416 -15.37 -10.80 22.69
C GLY A 416 -16.18 -9.56 23.12
N ALA A 417 -16.66 -9.53 24.36
CA ALA A 417 -17.46 -8.43 24.93
C ALA A 417 -16.63 -7.22 25.41
N SER A 418 -15.28 -7.30 25.40
CA SER A 418 -14.40 -6.22 25.88
C SER A 418 -14.56 -4.96 25.05
N ALA A 419 -14.57 -3.79 25.70
CA ALA A 419 -14.70 -2.49 25.02
C ALA A 419 -13.47 -2.16 24.16
N GLN A 420 -12.28 -2.58 24.61
CA GLN A 420 -11.02 -2.42 23.87
C GLN A 420 -10.40 -3.79 23.58
N PRO A 421 -9.63 -3.89 22.47
CA PRO A 421 -8.92 -5.12 22.12
C PRO A 421 -7.90 -5.50 23.19
N THR A 422 -7.95 -6.74 23.65
CA THR A 422 -7.02 -7.29 24.65
C THR A 422 -5.69 -7.71 23.98
N LEU A 423 -4.62 -7.84 24.78
CA LEU A 423 -3.34 -8.36 24.29
C LEU A 423 -3.49 -9.75 23.64
N LEU A 424 -4.36 -10.60 24.19
CA LEU A 424 -4.66 -11.90 23.60
C LEU A 424 -5.30 -11.78 22.20
N ALA A 425 -6.22 -10.83 22.01
CA ALA A 425 -6.84 -10.59 20.71
C ALA A 425 -5.79 -10.16 19.65
N PHE A 426 -4.84 -9.28 20.03
CA PHE A 426 -3.73 -8.91 19.16
C PHE A 426 -2.85 -10.12 18.82
N ARG A 427 -2.49 -10.93 19.80
CA ARG A 427 -1.69 -12.16 19.60
C ARG A 427 -2.36 -13.12 18.63
N LEU A 428 -3.65 -13.41 18.83
CA LEU A 428 -4.40 -14.32 17.95
C LEU A 428 -4.52 -13.78 16.53
N ALA A 429 -4.75 -12.47 16.37
CA ALA A 429 -4.76 -11.83 15.06
C ALA A 429 -3.39 -11.94 14.36
N ILE A 430 -2.29 -11.67 15.06
CA ILE A 430 -0.93 -11.80 14.52
C ILE A 430 -0.61 -13.26 14.18
N LEU A 431 -1.01 -14.23 15.01
CA LEU A 431 -0.83 -15.65 14.74
C LEU A 431 -1.58 -16.08 13.47
N THR A 432 -2.80 -15.57 13.25
CA THR A 432 -3.54 -15.80 11.99
C THR A 432 -2.76 -15.29 10.78
N LEU A 433 -2.16 -14.09 10.88
CA LEU A 433 -1.30 -13.55 9.83
C LEU A 433 -0.03 -14.38 9.63
N ALA A 434 0.55 -14.93 10.71
CA ALA A 434 1.72 -15.79 10.64
C ALA A 434 1.42 -17.10 9.87
N VAL A 435 0.26 -17.70 10.13
CA VAL A 435 -0.21 -18.88 9.39
C VAL A 435 -0.35 -18.58 7.90
N MET A 436 -0.91 -17.43 7.54
CA MET A 436 -0.98 -17.01 6.13
C MET A 436 0.41 -16.87 5.51
N ALA A 437 1.37 -16.28 6.20
CA ALA A 437 2.74 -16.14 5.70
C ALA A 437 3.42 -17.51 5.51
N VAL A 438 3.16 -18.50 6.39
CA VAL A 438 3.65 -19.87 6.24
C VAL A 438 3.04 -20.54 5.01
N ILE A 439 1.74 -20.36 4.75
CA ILE A 439 1.04 -20.89 3.57
C ILE A 439 1.63 -20.34 2.26
N ALA A 440 2.16 -19.12 2.27
CA ALA A 440 2.82 -18.57 1.09
C ALA A 440 4.06 -19.35 0.65
N ALA A 441 4.81 -19.96 1.57
CA ALA A 441 6.05 -20.67 1.26
C ALA A 441 5.85 -21.86 0.28
N PRO A 442 4.94 -22.84 0.52
CA PRO A 442 4.67 -23.90 -0.44
C PRO A 442 4.04 -23.40 -1.75
N LEU A 443 3.31 -22.28 -1.72
CA LEU A 443 2.77 -21.67 -2.95
C LEU A 443 3.90 -21.08 -3.81
N PHE A 444 4.89 -20.40 -3.22
CA PHE A 444 6.09 -19.96 -3.93
C PHE A 444 6.98 -21.12 -4.39
N ALA A 445 6.96 -22.25 -3.70
CA ALA A 445 7.69 -23.46 -4.13
C ALA A 445 7.18 -24.05 -5.47
N ARG A 446 5.97 -23.67 -5.91
CA ARG A 446 5.43 -24.04 -7.23
C ARG A 446 6.01 -23.22 -8.39
N LEU A 447 6.68 -22.09 -8.10
CA LEU A 447 7.41 -21.34 -9.12
C LEU A 447 8.54 -22.19 -9.70
N ALA A 448 8.79 -22.04 -11.00
CA ALA A 448 9.94 -22.66 -11.65
C ALA A 448 11.25 -22.22 -10.98
N LYS A 449 12.27 -23.07 -10.95
CA LYS A 449 13.56 -22.77 -10.31
C LYS A 449 14.27 -21.59 -11.00
N ASP A 450 14.04 -21.42 -12.28
CA ASP A 450 14.57 -20.40 -13.17
C ASP A 450 13.64 -19.18 -13.34
N ALA A 451 12.52 -19.12 -12.60
CA ALA A 451 11.58 -18.00 -12.67
C ALA A 451 12.30 -16.66 -12.44
N GLY A 452 12.21 -15.74 -13.42
CA GLY A 452 12.88 -14.44 -13.37
C GLY A 452 14.41 -14.47 -13.52
N ALA A 453 14.99 -15.57 -13.99
CA ALA A 453 16.42 -15.71 -14.18
C ALA A 453 17.02 -14.64 -15.11
N ASP A 454 16.26 -14.20 -16.10
CA ASP A 454 16.66 -13.11 -17.02
C ASP A 454 16.92 -11.78 -16.29
N VAL A 455 16.24 -11.55 -15.18
CA VAL A 455 16.41 -10.33 -14.35
C VAL A 455 17.58 -10.47 -13.39
N THR A 456 17.80 -11.66 -12.81
CA THR A 456 18.84 -11.89 -11.80
C THR A 456 20.17 -12.38 -12.39
N GLY A 457 20.15 -12.98 -13.58
CA GLY A 457 21.30 -13.65 -14.18
C GLY A 457 21.72 -14.96 -13.50
N HIS A 458 20.88 -15.49 -12.60
CA HIS A 458 21.20 -16.62 -11.73
C HIS A 458 21.53 -17.92 -12.52
N THR A 459 20.79 -18.20 -13.60
CA THR A 459 21.01 -19.38 -14.46
C THR A 459 22.21 -19.25 -15.39
N ARG A 460 22.60 -18.02 -15.76
CA ARG A 460 23.80 -17.82 -16.61
C ARG A 460 25.11 -18.15 -15.90
N HIS A 461 25.15 -18.06 -14.57
CA HIS A 461 26.32 -18.49 -13.79
C HIS A 461 26.45 -20.01 -13.74
N GLY A 462 25.36 -20.74 -13.49
CA GLY A 462 25.37 -22.21 -13.46
C GLY A 462 25.67 -22.83 -14.82
N LEU A 463 25.19 -22.26 -15.92
CA LEU A 463 25.49 -22.74 -17.28
C LEU A 463 26.94 -22.42 -17.71
N ARG A 464 27.51 -21.29 -17.26
CA ARG A 464 28.93 -20.99 -17.49
C ARG A 464 29.85 -21.93 -16.71
N GLU A 465 29.54 -22.28 -15.48
CA GLU A 465 30.31 -23.22 -14.69
C GLU A 465 30.24 -24.65 -15.30
N MET A 466 29.08 -25.08 -15.82
CA MET A 466 28.97 -26.37 -16.54
C MET A 466 29.72 -26.34 -17.87
N GLN A 467 29.63 -25.27 -18.66
CA GLN A 467 30.40 -25.15 -19.92
C GLN A 467 31.91 -25.09 -19.71
N VAL A 468 32.37 -24.50 -18.60
CA VAL A 468 33.80 -24.50 -18.26
C VAL A 468 34.26 -25.86 -17.71
N SER A 469 33.36 -26.62 -17.04
CA SER A 469 33.70 -27.99 -16.59
C SER A 469 33.65 -29.03 -17.71
N GLU A 470 32.94 -28.76 -18.79
CA GLU A 470 32.93 -29.66 -19.99
C GLU A 470 34.09 -29.38 -20.98
N LEU A 471 34.80 -28.26 -20.78
CA LEU A 471 35.97 -27.82 -21.60
C LEU A 471 37.31 -28.11 -20.92
N ASN A 472 37.35 -28.60 -19.70
CA ASN A 472 38.51 -29.10 -18.98
C ASN A 472 38.40 -30.64 -18.74
#